data_6959e7bb350d84a1921004d4bdd1dc81
#
_entry.id   6959e7bb350d84a1921004d4bdd1dc81
#
_cell.length_a   1.000
_cell.length_b   1.000
_cell.length_c   1.000
_cell.angle_alpha   90.00
_cell.angle_beta   90.00
_cell.angle_gamma   90.00
#
_symmetry.space_group_name_H-M   'P 1'
#
loop_
_entity.id
_entity.type
_entity.pdbx_description
1 polymer ?
#
loop_
_entity_poly.entity_id
_entity_poly.type
_entity_poly.pdbx_seq_one_letter_code
_entity_poly.pdbx_strand_id
1 'polypeptide(L)'
;MKKIVNALLLVLLLVVATSCNKDETFEGEEMRWEMPNEFVQLNKGTFQVPTEGGSFTLTCENYEPWIEVLHEIGPGVTYDLIGRNKSTRSAQGQWIKVECVKKKVHLTFTPVTVEEPHGFEIMFSSGNVSFTFIFVQTKRQY
;
A
#
# COMPACT_ATOMS: atom_id res chain seq x y z
N MET A 1 34.79 36.85 27.45
CA MET A 1 35.16 35.62 26.73
C MET A 1 34.18 34.47 26.94
N LYS A 2 33.69 34.19 28.14
CA LYS A 2 32.74 33.09 28.35
C LYS A 2 31.39 33.25 27.65
N LYS A 3 30.91 34.51 27.46
CA LYS A 3 29.64 34.78 26.77
C LYS A 3 29.69 34.54 25.27
N ILE A 4 30.85 34.70 24.64
CA ILE A 4 31.04 34.49 23.19
C ILE A 4 31.13 33.00 22.89
N VAL A 5 31.75 32.19 23.74
CA VAL A 5 31.86 30.74 23.61
C VAL A 5 30.49 30.07 23.75
N ASN A 6 29.67 30.55 24.69
CA ASN A 6 28.31 30.03 24.88
C ASN A 6 27.38 30.39 23.71
N ALA A 7 27.53 31.60 23.15
CA ALA A 7 26.78 32.00 21.95
C ALA A 7 27.16 31.18 20.72
N LEU A 8 28.47 30.90 20.55
CA LEU A 8 28.96 30.06 19.46
C LEU A 8 28.50 28.62 19.58
N LEU A 9 28.49 28.06 20.79
CA LEU A 9 28.00 26.72 21.07
C LEU A 9 26.50 26.62 20.81
N LEU A 10 25.73 27.65 21.18
CA LEU A 10 24.28 27.70 20.95
C LEU A 10 23.94 27.78 19.46
N VAL A 11 24.70 28.53 18.68
CA VAL A 11 24.56 28.63 17.23
C VAL A 11 24.93 27.33 16.55
N LEU A 12 25.95 26.62 17.04
CA LEU A 12 26.35 25.32 16.52
C LEU A 12 25.28 24.25 16.79
N LEU A 13 24.65 24.27 17.97
CA LEU A 13 23.53 23.41 18.32
C LEU A 13 22.29 23.67 17.47
N LEU A 14 22.01 24.93 17.15
CA LEU A 14 20.90 25.30 16.26
C LEU A 14 21.12 24.82 14.82
N VAL A 15 22.34 24.86 14.33
CA VAL A 15 22.68 24.38 12.98
C VAL A 15 22.54 22.86 12.88
N VAL A 16 22.93 22.12 13.92
CA VAL A 16 22.76 20.67 13.97
C VAL A 16 21.27 20.27 14.04
N ALA A 17 20.47 21.03 14.81
CA ALA A 17 19.01 20.78 14.90
C ALA A 17 18.30 21.07 13.56
N THR A 18 18.71 22.07 12.81
CA THR A 18 18.14 22.38 11.49
C THR A 18 18.60 21.41 10.40
N SER A 19 19.79 20.79 10.50
CA SER A 19 20.22 19.81 9.52
C SER A 19 19.49 18.45 9.65
N CYS A 20 19.05 18.08 10.85
CA CYS A 20 18.25 16.87 11.06
C CYS A 20 16.82 16.96 10.46
N ASN A 21 16.28 18.16 10.31
CA ASN A 21 14.95 18.37 9.71
C ASN A 21 14.95 18.41 8.18
N LYS A 22 16.10 18.45 7.53
CA LYS A 22 16.21 18.52 6.06
C LYS A 22 16.22 17.16 5.37
N ASP A 23 16.51 16.08 6.08
CA ASP A 23 16.59 14.74 5.52
C ASP A 23 15.21 14.04 5.40
N GLU A 24 14.17 14.63 5.97
CA GLU A 24 12.81 14.11 5.93
C GLU A 24 11.88 14.89 4.97
N THR A 25 12.41 15.61 4.01
CA THR A 25 11.55 16.27 3.02
C THR A 25 11.01 15.28 1.99
N PHE A 26 10.16 14.40 2.46
CA PHE A 26 9.17 13.78 1.62
C PHE A 26 8.05 14.80 1.41
N GLU A 27 8.07 15.50 0.27
CA GLU A 27 7.10 16.55 -0.08
C GLU A 27 5.75 16.02 -0.56
N GLY A 28 5.51 14.70 -0.48
CA GLY A 28 4.26 14.10 -0.91
C GLY A 28 3.36 13.75 0.26
N GLU A 29 2.08 14.04 0.14
CA GLU A 29 1.09 13.48 1.05
C GLU A 29 1.01 11.96 0.87
N GLU A 30 0.76 11.24 1.96
CA GLU A 30 0.45 9.81 1.89
C GLU A 30 -0.82 9.58 1.05
N MET A 31 -0.90 8.44 0.39
CA MET A 31 -2.13 8.03 -0.29
C MET A 31 -3.25 7.82 0.73
N ARG A 32 -4.38 8.46 0.50
CA ARG A 32 -5.59 8.28 1.32
C ARG A 32 -6.57 7.38 0.57
N TRP A 33 -7.03 6.36 1.25
CA TRP A 33 -7.86 5.32 0.65
C TRP A 33 -9.21 5.21 1.33
N GLU A 34 -10.23 5.11 0.50
CA GLU A 34 -11.58 4.70 0.90
C GLU A 34 -11.75 3.23 0.56
N MET A 35 -12.05 2.43 1.58
CA MET A 35 -12.14 0.98 1.48
C MET A 35 -13.59 0.52 1.47
N PRO A 36 -13.89 -0.62 0.79
CA PRO A 36 -15.21 -1.24 0.88
C PRO A 36 -15.57 -1.66 2.30
N ASN A 37 -16.84 -1.52 2.68
CA ASN A 37 -17.33 -1.88 4.01
C ASN A 37 -17.22 -3.38 4.31
N GLU A 38 -17.18 -4.21 3.27
CA GLU A 38 -17.06 -5.67 3.39
C GLU A 38 -15.66 -6.12 3.81
N PHE A 39 -14.67 -5.24 3.67
CA PHE A 39 -13.30 -5.53 4.10
C PHE A 39 -13.14 -5.25 5.58
N VAL A 40 -12.53 -6.18 6.29
CA VAL A 40 -12.24 -6.05 7.72
C VAL A 40 -10.78 -5.67 7.90
N GLN A 41 -10.53 -4.50 8.47
CA GLN A 41 -9.17 -4.04 8.75
C GLN A 41 -8.57 -4.83 9.91
N LEU A 42 -7.43 -5.48 9.67
CA LEU A 42 -6.66 -6.22 10.69
C LEU A 42 -5.55 -5.36 11.29
N ASN A 43 -4.88 -4.58 10.46
CA ASN A 43 -3.94 -3.54 10.85
C ASN A 43 -3.74 -2.57 9.68
N LYS A 44 -2.83 -1.58 9.81
CA LYS A 44 -2.60 -0.59 8.75
C LYS A 44 -2.20 -1.29 7.45
N GLY A 45 -3.02 -1.14 6.41
CA GLY A 45 -2.78 -1.72 5.09
C GLY A 45 -3.13 -3.21 4.96
N THR A 46 -3.52 -3.89 6.03
CA THR A 46 -3.90 -5.31 5.98
C THR A 46 -5.39 -5.48 6.21
N PHE A 47 -6.06 -6.13 5.28
CA PHE A 47 -7.50 -6.33 5.28
C PHE A 47 -7.87 -7.78 5.02
N GLN A 48 -8.88 -8.25 5.73
CA GLN A 48 -9.53 -9.50 5.41
C GLN A 48 -10.64 -9.24 4.39
N VAL A 49 -10.63 -10.00 3.30
CA VAL A 49 -11.61 -9.89 2.22
C VAL A 49 -12.58 -11.10 2.26
N PRO A 50 -13.80 -10.95 1.71
CA PRO A 50 -14.79 -12.03 1.73
C PRO A 50 -14.29 -13.31 1.05
N THR A 51 -14.56 -14.45 1.69
CA THR A 51 -14.15 -15.77 1.18
C THR A 51 -14.96 -16.21 -0.05
N GLU A 52 -16.17 -15.71 -0.20
CA GLU A 52 -17.00 -15.92 -1.38
C GLU A 52 -16.51 -15.18 -2.62
N GLY A 53 -15.48 -14.34 -2.46
CA GLY A 53 -14.97 -13.51 -3.55
C GLY A 53 -15.93 -12.38 -3.92
N GLY A 54 -15.79 -11.89 -5.13
CA GLY A 54 -16.61 -10.81 -5.65
C GLY A 54 -15.79 -9.64 -6.19
N SER A 55 -16.47 -8.59 -6.59
CA SER A 55 -15.87 -7.38 -7.12
C SER A 55 -16.06 -6.22 -6.15
N PHE A 56 -14.95 -5.51 -5.88
CA PHE A 56 -14.91 -4.42 -4.91
C PHE A 56 -14.16 -3.23 -5.52
N THR A 57 -14.50 -2.03 -5.07
CA THR A 57 -13.84 -0.80 -5.53
C THR A 57 -13.20 -0.09 -4.36
N LEU A 58 -11.90 0.15 -4.47
CA LEU A 58 -11.15 1.06 -3.60
C LEU A 58 -11.05 2.41 -4.30
N THR A 59 -11.04 3.49 -3.53
CA THR A 59 -10.81 4.82 -4.08
C THR A 59 -9.60 5.45 -3.41
N CYS A 60 -8.62 5.85 -4.23
CA CYS A 60 -7.54 6.71 -3.76
C CYS A 60 -8.00 8.16 -3.90
N GLU A 61 -8.18 8.84 -2.77
CA GLU A 61 -8.81 10.16 -2.76
C GLU A 61 -7.95 11.26 -3.39
N ASN A 62 -6.63 11.11 -3.31
CA ASN A 62 -5.68 12.17 -3.63
C ASN A 62 -4.69 11.86 -4.75
N TYR A 63 -4.71 10.66 -5.33
CA TYR A 63 -3.83 10.27 -6.43
C TYR A 63 -4.53 9.38 -7.45
N GLU A 64 -3.98 9.29 -8.65
CA GLU A 64 -4.32 8.30 -9.66
C GLU A 64 -3.29 7.18 -9.63
N PRO A 65 -3.57 6.03 -8.99
CA PRO A 65 -2.59 4.99 -8.79
C PRO A 65 -2.39 4.12 -10.02
N TRP A 66 -1.20 3.53 -10.12
CA TRP A 66 -0.91 2.39 -10.99
C TRP A 66 -0.40 1.22 -10.15
N ILE A 67 -0.37 0.04 -10.75
CA ILE A 67 0.08 -1.18 -10.10
C ILE A 67 1.59 -1.29 -10.26
N GLU A 68 2.30 -1.29 -9.14
CA GLU A 68 3.76 -1.48 -9.10
C GLU A 68 4.11 -2.95 -8.87
N VAL A 69 3.44 -3.59 -7.92
CA VAL A 69 3.65 -5.00 -7.55
C VAL A 69 2.31 -5.67 -7.31
N LEU A 70 2.18 -6.88 -7.82
CA LEU A 70 1.11 -7.80 -7.45
C LEU A 70 1.73 -9.16 -7.14
N HIS A 71 1.54 -9.62 -5.92
CA HIS A 71 2.03 -10.89 -5.43
C HIS A 71 0.86 -11.71 -4.87
N GLU A 72 0.68 -12.92 -5.37
CA GLU A 72 -0.34 -13.85 -4.89
C GLU A 72 0.30 -15.02 -4.16
N ILE A 73 -0.26 -15.38 -3.01
CA ILE A 73 0.17 -16.52 -2.23
C ILE A 73 -1.05 -17.42 -2.00
N GLY A 74 -0.92 -18.68 -2.35
CA GLY A 74 -1.97 -19.66 -2.14
C GLY A 74 -1.40 -21.09 -2.05
N PRO A 75 -2.24 -22.11 -1.99
CA PRO A 75 -1.81 -23.50 -1.81
C PRO A 75 -0.83 -23.95 -2.89
N GLY A 76 0.44 -24.11 -2.49
CA GLY A 76 1.49 -24.62 -3.36
C GLY A 76 1.98 -23.68 -4.46
N VAL A 77 1.51 -22.42 -4.49
CA VAL A 77 1.82 -21.50 -5.57
C VAL A 77 2.06 -20.10 -5.05
N THR A 78 3.14 -19.49 -5.51
CA THR A 78 3.44 -18.08 -5.33
C THR A 78 3.63 -17.45 -6.70
N TYR A 79 2.86 -16.44 -7.02
CA TYR A 79 2.98 -15.70 -8.27
C TYR A 79 3.42 -14.27 -8.01
N ASP A 80 4.51 -13.87 -8.64
CA ASP A 80 4.97 -12.49 -8.68
C ASP A 80 4.57 -11.87 -10.02
N LEU A 81 3.57 -11.02 -9.98
CA LEU A 81 3.22 -10.18 -11.12
C LEU A 81 3.77 -8.79 -10.83
N ILE A 82 4.83 -8.43 -11.51
CA ILE A 82 5.48 -7.14 -11.30
C ILE A 82 5.10 -6.21 -12.45
N GLY A 83 4.33 -5.19 -12.14
CA GLY A 83 4.11 -4.07 -13.05
C GLY A 83 5.28 -3.10 -12.96
N ARG A 84 6.30 -3.26 -13.80
CA ARG A 84 7.46 -2.37 -13.80
C ARG A 84 7.27 -1.09 -14.60
N ASN A 85 6.11 -0.89 -15.16
CA ASN A 85 5.83 0.23 -16.03
C ASN A 85 4.83 1.17 -15.35
N LYS A 86 5.16 2.47 -15.29
CA LYS A 86 4.29 3.53 -14.79
C LYS A 86 2.90 3.59 -15.45
N SER A 87 2.70 2.88 -16.55
CA SER A 87 1.42 2.76 -17.23
C SER A 87 0.63 1.49 -16.89
N THR A 88 1.12 0.65 -15.98
CA THR A 88 0.42 -0.59 -15.62
C THR A 88 -0.83 -0.27 -14.83
N ARG A 89 -1.98 -0.37 -15.49
CA ARG A 89 -3.31 -0.10 -14.93
C ARG A 89 -4.13 -1.35 -14.73
N SER A 90 -3.69 -2.48 -15.24
CA SER A 90 -4.41 -3.75 -15.16
C SER A 90 -3.43 -4.89 -14.94
N ALA A 91 -3.77 -5.77 -14.01
CA ALA A 91 -3.03 -7.01 -13.76
C ALA A 91 -4.02 -8.12 -13.40
N GLN A 92 -3.74 -9.31 -13.82
CA GLN A 92 -4.55 -10.47 -13.52
C GLN A 92 -3.68 -11.62 -13.06
N GLY A 93 -3.94 -12.11 -11.86
CA GLY A 93 -3.34 -13.31 -11.32
C GLY A 93 -4.25 -14.53 -11.47
N GLN A 94 -3.96 -15.57 -10.70
CA GLN A 94 -4.78 -16.78 -10.66
C GLN A 94 -6.09 -16.55 -9.90
N TRP A 95 -6.05 -15.75 -8.84
CA TRP A 95 -7.18 -15.56 -7.92
C TRP A 95 -7.67 -14.12 -7.82
N ILE A 96 -6.93 -13.18 -8.38
CA ILE A 96 -7.28 -11.77 -8.33
C ILE A 96 -7.12 -11.09 -9.69
N LYS A 97 -8.02 -10.16 -9.97
CA LYS A 97 -7.88 -9.19 -11.05
C LYS A 97 -7.88 -7.79 -10.46
N VAL A 98 -6.92 -6.97 -10.88
CA VAL A 98 -6.77 -5.58 -10.44
C VAL A 98 -6.83 -4.67 -11.64
N GLU A 99 -7.64 -3.62 -11.54
CA GLU A 99 -7.80 -2.64 -12.62
C GLU A 99 -7.88 -1.23 -12.05
N CYS A 100 -6.96 -0.36 -12.45
CA CYS A 100 -6.92 1.03 -12.03
C CYS A 100 -7.54 1.91 -13.11
N VAL A 101 -8.60 2.63 -12.74
CA VAL A 101 -9.27 3.60 -13.61
C VAL A 101 -9.33 4.93 -12.87
N LYS A 102 -8.45 5.86 -13.24
CA LYS A 102 -8.27 7.14 -12.54
C LYS A 102 -7.96 6.90 -11.06
N LYS A 103 -8.78 7.42 -10.15
CA LYS A 103 -8.63 7.28 -8.70
C LYS A 103 -9.22 5.98 -8.15
N LYS A 104 -9.90 5.20 -8.98
CA LYS A 104 -10.58 3.97 -8.56
C LYS A 104 -9.75 2.74 -8.90
N VAL A 105 -9.73 1.80 -7.98
CA VAL A 105 -9.13 0.49 -8.15
C VAL A 105 -10.21 -0.56 -8.01
N HIS A 106 -10.44 -1.30 -9.07
CA HIS A 106 -11.40 -2.41 -9.10
C HIS A 106 -10.66 -3.71 -8.83
N LEU A 107 -11.06 -4.39 -7.76
CA LEU A 107 -10.54 -5.70 -7.36
C LEU A 107 -11.60 -6.75 -7.59
N THR A 108 -11.24 -7.83 -8.24
CA THR A 108 -12.11 -9.01 -8.38
C THR A 108 -11.38 -10.21 -7.81
N PHE A 109 -11.95 -10.82 -6.77
CA PHE A 109 -11.41 -12.02 -6.14
C PHE A 109 -12.23 -13.24 -6.53
N THR A 110 -11.56 -14.36 -6.79
CA THR A 110 -12.23 -15.64 -6.93
C THR A 110 -12.65 -16.18 -5.55
N PRO A 111 -13.71 -17.01 -5.46
CA PRO A 111 -14.07 -17.65 -4.20
C PRO A 111 -12.97 -18.58 -3.68
N VAL A 112 -12.78 -18.62 -2.36
CA VAL A 112 -11.94 -19.63 -1.70
C VAL A 112 -12.80 -20.86 -1.45
N THR A 113 -12.52 -21.93 -2.19
CA THR A 113 -13.27 -23.18 -2.11
C THR A 113 -12.65 -24.21 -1.16
N VAL A 114 -11.40 -23.97 -0.74
CA VAL A 114 -10.63 -24.82 0.16
C VAL A 114 -10.32 -24.08 1.46
N GLU A 115 -9.99 -24.82 2.52
CA GLU A 115 -9.70 -24.26 3.83
C GLU A 115 -8.35 -23.51 3.90
N GLU A 116 -7.59 -23.49 2.81
CA GLU A 116 -6.29 -22.84 2.75
C GLU A 116 -6.44 -21.35 2.42
N PRO A 117 -5.73 -20.48 3.13
CA PRO A 117 -5.83 -19.04 2.90
C PRO A 117 -5.16 -18.62 1.61
N HIS A 118 -5.78 -17.65 0.91
CA HIS A 118 -5.14 -16.90 -0.14
C HIS A 118 -4.66 -15.56 0.43
N GLY A 119 -3.46 -15.16 0.05
CA GLY A 119 -2.88 -13.87 0.39
C GLY A 119 -2.55 -13.08 -0.86
N PHE A 120 -2.68 -11.77 -0.78
CA PHE A 120 -2.36 -10.86 -1.88
C PHE A 120 -1.59 -9.67 -1.32
N GLU A 121 -0.47 -9.36 -1.94
CA GLU A 121 0.27 -8.13 -1.68
C GLU A 121 0.22 -7.28 -2.92
N ILE A 122 -0.29 -6.06 -2.80
CA ILE A 122 -0.42 -5.14 -3.92
C ILE A 122 0.19 -3.81 -3.53
N MET A 123 1.20 -3.38 -4.27
CA MET A 123 1.78 -2.06 -4.16
C MET A 123 1.22 -1.17 -5.27
N PHE A 124 0.58 -0.09 -4.87
CA PHE A 124 0.17 0.98 -5.77
C PHE A 124 1.12 2.15 -5.64
N SER A 125 1.40 2.78 -6.75
CA SER A 125 2.28 3.95 -6.81
C SER A 125 1.65 5.07 -7.63
N SER A 126 2.06 6.29 -7.32
CA SER A 126 1.75 7.48 -8.11
C SER A 126 2.89 8.49 -7.91
N GLY A 127 3.74 8.65 -8.93
CA GLY A 127 4.97 9.45 -8.77
C GLY A 127 5.92 8.84 -7.75
N ASN A 128 6.26 9.61 -6.72
CA ASN A 128 7.16 9.18 -5.64
C ASN A 128 6.43 8.58 -4.43
N VAL A 129 5.12 8.47 -4.51
CA VAL A 129 4.29 7.97 -3.42
C VAL A 129 3.87 6.55 -3.72
N SER A 130 3.93 5.67 -2.74
CA SER A 130 3.44 4.31 -2.85
C SER A 130 2.70 3.88 -1.59
N PHE A 131 1.83 2.89 -1.75
CA PHE A 131 1.12 2.25 -0.65
C PHE A 131 0.97 0.76 -0.93
N THR A 132 1.28 -0.05 0.06
CA THR A 132 1.18 -1.51 -0.04
C THR A 132 -0.01 -2.00 0.76
N PHE A 133 -0.91 -2.72 0.08
CA PHE A 133 -1.99 -3.47 0.72
C PHE A 133 -1.61 -4.93 0.84
N ILE A 134 -2.04 -5.53 1.95
CA ILE A 134 -2.08 -6.97 2.13
C ILE A 134 -3.54 -7.38 2.30
N PHE A 135 -4.03 -8.22 1.42
CA PHE A 135 -5.37 -8.80 1.51
C PHE A 135 -5.27 -10.27 1.90
N VAL A 136 -6.08 -10.67 2.86
CA VAL A 136 -6.15 -12.05 3.34
C VAL A 136 -7.54 -12.59 3.08
N GLN A 137 -7.61 -13.68 2.33
CA GLN A 137 -8.85 -14.38 2.02
C GLN A 137 -8.79 -15.77 2.66
N THR A 138 -9.42 -15.92 3.79
CA THR A 138 -9.40 -17.15 4.55
C THR A 138 -10.77 -17.42 5.17
N LYS A 139 -11.21 -18.67 5.14
CA LYS A 139 -12.33 -19.10 5.98
C LYS A 139 -11.86 -19.09 7.43
N ARG A 140 -12.33 -18.14 8.22
CA ARG A 140 -12.17 -18.22 9.66
C ARG A 140 -13.08 -19.31 10.19
N GLN A 141 -12.49 -20.29 10.82
CA GLN A 141 -13.22 -21.12 11.77
C GLN A 141 -13.20 -20.35 13.11
N TYR A 142 -14.35 -19.95 13.58
CA TYR A 142 -14.54 -19.45 14.92
C TYR A 142 -14.96 -20.60 15.83
#